data_3ccb0416c28051fca52cdbf27ae08b30
#
_entry.id   3ccb0416c28051fca52cdbf27ae08b30
#
_cell.length_a   1.000
_cell.length_b   1.000
_cell.length_c   1.000
_cell.angle_alpha   90.00
_cell.angle_beta   90.00
_cell.angle_gamma   90.00
#
_symmetry.space_group_name_H-M   'P 1'
#
loop_
_entity.id
_entity.type
_entity.pdbx_description
1 polymer ?
#
loop_
_entity_poly.entity_id
_entity_poly.type
_entity_poly.pdbx_seq_one_letter_code
_entity_poly.pdbx_strand_id
1 'polypeptide(L)'
;MNKESLERGVSSVRIETEELANLSNYFDKVEFAEAVDAVVAAKKVVTCASGTSGIAAKKFAHTLCCIEKSAQFMPPCEAIHGGLGALQTGDLLVIVSRGGKTAELLPVAAACAGRGARLLLVTENHASPLAAYADLFLTMKIGRESDKFNYMATSSFIVTV
;
A
#
# COMPACT_ATOMS: atom_id res chain seq x y z
N MET A 1 -20.25 -21.82 20.12
CA MET A 1 -19.46 -21.84 18.86
C MET A 1 -19.45 -23.29 18.39
N ASN A 2 -19.80 -23.56 17.12
CA ASN A 2 -19.75 -24.93 16.62
C ASN A 2 -18.31 -25.31 16.23
N LYS A 3 -18.04 -26.61 16.15
CA LYS A 3 -16.71 -27.16 15.84
C LYS A 3 -16.18 -26.65 14.50
N GLU A 4 -17.05 -26.57 13.48
CA GLU A 4 -16.70 -26.08 12.16
C GLU A 4 -16.22 -24.62 12.15
N SER A 5 -16.89 -23.73 12.92
CA SER A 5 -16.47 -22.34 13.04
C SER A 5 -15.11 -22.18 13.70
N LEU A 6 -14.80 -23.03 14.70
CA LEU A 6 -13.49 -23.04 15.34
C LEU A 6 -12.39 -23.51 14.37
N GLU A 7 -12.64 -24.59 13.64
CA GLU A 7 -11.70 -25.13 12.65
C GLU A 7 -11.42 -24.12 11.54
N ARG A 8 -12.44 -23.38 11.08
CA ARG A 8 -12.27 -22.30 10.10
C ARG A 8 -11.43 -21.15 10.66
N GLY A 9 -11.68 -20.72 11.89
CA GLY A 9 -10.86 -19.68 12.53
C GLY A 9 -9.39 -20.07 12.64
N VAL A 10 -9.10 -21.29 13.10
CA VAL A 10 -7.73 -21.82 13.17
C VAL A 10 -7.10 -21.88 11.78
N SER A 11 -7.87 -22.30 10.76
CA SER A 11 -7.39 -22.33 9.37
C SER A 11 -7.04 -20.94 8.84
N SER A 12 -7.86 -19.91 9.14
CA SER A 12 -7.55 -18.52 8.74
C SER A 12 -6.23 -18.04 9.34
N VAL A 13 -6.04 -18.21 10.64
CA VAL A 13 -4.79 -17.83 11.31
C VAL A 13 -3.58 -18.53 10.68
N ARG A 14 -3.72 -19.83 10.37
CA ARG A 14 -2.63 -20.58 9.72
C ARG A 14 -2.30 -20.03 8.33
N ILE A 15 -3.31 -19.77 7.50
CA ILE A 15 -3.12 -19.19 6.18
C ILE A 15 -2.41 -17.84 6.25
N GLU A 16 -2.85 -16.94 7.12
CA GLU A 16 -2.25 -15.63 7.28
C GLU A 16 -0.79 -15.71 7.76
N THR A 17 -0.51 -16.66 8.66
CA THR A 17 0.87 -16.93 9.13
C THR A 17 1.76 -17.46 8.00
N GLU A 18 1.25 -18.38 7.17
CA GLU A 18 1.95 -18.92 6.01
C GLU A 18 2.26 -17.82 4.99
N GLU A 19 1.29 -16.96 4.67
CA GLU A 19 1.47 -15.86 3.73
C GLU A 19 2.49 -14.81 4.24
N LEU A 20 2.46 -14.49 5.53
CA LEU A 20 3.45 -13.60 6.14
C LEU A 20 4.86 -14.23 6.10
N ALA A 21 4.98 -15.53 6.40
CA ALA A 21 6.26 -16.23 6.30
C ALA A 21 6.80 -16.27 4.86
N ASN A 22 5.90 -16.40 3.87
CA ASN A 22 6.25 -16.41 2.46
C ASN A 22 6.63 -15.04 1.89
N LEU A 23 6.37 -13.95 2.60
CA LEU A 23 6.70 -12.61 2.16
C LEU A 23 8.19 -12.48 1.77
N SER A 24 9.07 -13.12 2.53
CA SER A 24 10.52 -13.13 2.24
C SER A 24 10.89 -13.73 0.87
N ASN A 25 10.03 -14.57 0.30
CA ASN A 25 10.23 -15.20 -1.01
C ASN A 25 9.85 -14.27 -2.17
N TYR A 26 9.02 -13.28 -1.90
CA TYR A 26 8.56 -12.28 -2.88
C TYR A 26 9.22 -10.93 -2.71
N PHE A 27 10.05 -10.79 -1.69
CA PHE A 27 10.67 -9.56 -1.31
C PHE A 27 11.84 -9.22 -2.23
N ASP A 28 11.67 -8.22 -3.07
CA ASP A 28 12.77 -7.68 -3.86
C ASP A 28 13.60 -6.72 -3.00
N LYS A 29 14.87 -7.11 -2.76
CA LYS A 29 15.77 -6.32 -1.90
C LYS A 29 16.14 -4.98 -2.50
N VAL A 30 16.19 -4.87 -3.82
CA VAL A 30 16.50 -3.62 -4.53
C VAL A 30 15.32 -2.66 -4.41
N GLU A 31 14.11 -3.11 -4.77
CA GLU A 31 12.90 -2.30 -4.62
C GLU A 31 12.71 -1.82 -3.18
N PHE A 32 12.96 -2.69 -2.21
CA PHE A 32 12.84 -2.32 -0.79
C PHE A 32 13.85 -1.26 -0.39
N ALA A 33 15.12 -1.41 -0.76
CA ALA A 33 16.16 -0.42 -0.47
C ALA A 33 15.81 0.93 -1.10
N GLU A 34 15.41 0.95 -2.37
CA GLU A 34 14.99 2.16 -3.08
C GLU A 34 13.77 2.82 -2.43
N ALA A 35 12.79 2.02 -1.96
CA ALA A 35 11.62 2.52 -1.25
C ALA A 35 12.00 3.17 0.10
N VAL A 36 12.89 2.52 0.86
CA VAL A 36 13.40 3.06 2.14
C VAL A 36 14.15 4.37 1.89
N ASP A 37 15.06 4.41 0.93
CA ASP A 37 15.83 5.61 0.59
C ASP A 37 14.91 6.75 0.17
N ALA A 38 13.86 6.46 -0.62
CA ALA A 38 12.88 7.45 -1.03
C ALA A 38 12.07 8.01 0.17
N VAL A 39 11.66 7.15 1.10
CA VAL A 39 10.98 7.57 2.34
C VAL A 39 11.91 8.44 3.19
N VAL A 40 13.16 8.06 3.34
CA VAL A 40 14.15 8.84 4.12
C VAL A 40 14.41 10.20 3.49
N ALA A 41 14.61 10.25 2.18
CA ALA A 41 14.94 11.48 1.45
C ALA A 41 13.76 12.46 1.29
N ALA A 42 12.51 11.95 1.32
CA ALA A 42 11.32 12.78 1.13
C ALA A 42 11.21 13.88 2.20
N LYS A 43 10.77 15.07 1.80
CA LYS A 43 10.43 16.14 2.75
C LYS A 43 9.23 15.75 3.61
N LYS A 44 8.23 15.16 2.97
CA LYS A 44 7.03 14.61 3.59
C LYS A 44 6.59 13.37 2.80
N VAL A 45 6.01 12.40 3.49
CA VAL A 45 5.38 11.22 2.88
C VAL A 45 3.87 11.40 2.90
N VAL A 46 3.24 11.33 1.74
CA VAL A 46 1.78 11.30 1.62
C VAL A 46 1.37 9.91 1.22
N THR A 47 0.56 9.23 2.03
CA THR A 47 0.05 7.90 1.69
C THR A 47 -1.38 7.99 1.20
N CYS A 48 -1.75 7.22 0.18
CA CYS A 48 -3.07 7.27 -0.44
C CYS A 48 -3.51 5.87 -0.89
N ALA A 49 -4.71 5.47 -0.51
CA ALA A 49 -5.32 4.21 -0.94
C ALA A 49 -6.82 4.20 -0.60
N SER A 50 -7.57 3.28 -1.22
CA SER A 50 -9.01 3.08 -0.95
C SER A 50 -9.27 1.82 -0.14
N GLY A 51 -10.40 1.77 0.56
CA GLY A 51 -10.86 0.58 1.28
C GLY A 51 -9.89 0.07 2.35
N THR A 52 -9.71 -1.23 2.43
CA THR A 52 -8.81 -1.89 3.40
C THR A 52 -7.34 -1.46 3.19
N SER A 53 -6.90 -1.31 1.94
CA SER A 53 -5.59 -0.74 1.63
C SER A 53 -5.42 0.68 2.17
N GLY A 54 -6.51 1.46 2.24
CA GLY A 54 -6.52 2.79 2.87
C GLY A 54 -6.25 2.73 4.38
N ILE A 55 -6.75 1.69 5.07
CA ILE A 55 -6.46 1.48 6.50
C ILE A 55 -4.97 1.17 6.69
N ALA A 56 -4.39 0.31 5.85
CA ALA A 56 -2.96 0.00 5.87
C ALA A 56 -2.10 1.25 5.58
N ALA A 57 -2.45 2.01 4.54
CA ALA A 57 -1.75 3.24 4.17
C ALA A 57 -1.82 4.30 5.29
N LYS A 58 -2.97 4.41 5.97
CA LYS A 58 -3.13 5.28 7.15
C LYS A 58 -2.26 4.83 8.32
N LYS A 59 -2.21 3.51 8.57
CA LYS A 59 -1.32 2.94 9.61
C LYS A 59 0.14 3.24 9.30
N PHE A 60 0.57 3.10 8.05
CA PHE A 60 1.93 3.41 7.64
C PHE A 60 2.29 4.88 7.87
N ALA A 61 1.43 5.83 7.45
CA ALA A 61 1.63 7.24 7.72
C ALA A 61 1.75 7.53 9.24
N HIS A 62 0.88 6.92 10.06
CA HIS A 62 0.96 7.05 11.51
C HIS A 62 2.29 6.53 12.06
N THR A 63 2.75 5.36 11.57
CA THR A 63 4.02 4.76 12.02
C THR A 63 5.21 5.67 11.69
N LEU A 64 5.24 6.27 10.51
CA LEU A 64 6.26 7.25 10.14
C LEU A 64 6.27 8.46 11.09
N CYS A 65 5.11 8.97 11.46
CA CYS A 65 5.02 10.07 12.44
C CYS A 65 5.57 9.66 13.82
N CYS A 66 5.39 8.39 14.24
CA CYS A 66 5.93 7.89 15.51
C CYS A 66 7.47 7.90 15.56
N ILE A 67 8.14 7.90 14.41
CA ILE A 67 9.60 8.00 14.28
C ILE A 67 10.02 9.39 13.76
N GLU A 68 9.20 10.40 14.00
CA GLU A 68 9.46 11.81 13.66
C GLU A 68 9.60 12.08 12.14
N LYS A 69 9.19 11.16 11.27
CA LYS A 69 9.09 11.41 9.84
C LYS A 69 7.77 12.09 9.51
N SER A 70 7.82 13.28 8.90
CA SER A 70 6.61 13.97 8.45
C SER A 70 5.82 13.11 7.48
N ALA A 71 4.62 12.70 7.86
CA ALA A 71 3.74 11.88 7.03
C ALA A 71 2.27 12.18 7.27
N GLN A 72 1.43 11.94 6.24
CA GLN A 72 -0.02 12.04 6.35
C GLN A 72 -0.72 11.06 5.41
N PHE A 73 -1.86 10.55 5.84
CA PHE A 73 -2.77 9.83 4.95
C PHE A 73 -3.72 10.81 4.27
N MET A 74 -3.89 10.67 2.96
CA MET A 74 -4.80 11.46 2.15
C MET A 74 -5.79 10.53 1.44
N PRO A 75 -7.08 10.52 1.82
CA PRO A 75 -8.10 9.75 1.11
C PRO A 75 -8.21 10.20 -0.35
N PRO A 76 -8.44 9.29 -1.31
CA PRO A 76 -8.54 9.67 -2.73
C PRO A 76 -9.63 10.70 -3.02
N CYS A 77 -10.78 10.62 -2.32
CA CYS A 77 -11.86 11.58 -2.46
C CYS A 77 -11.43 12.99 -2.04
N GLU A 78 -10.70 13.13 -0.94
CA GLU A 78 -10.20 14.43 -0.49
C GLU A 78 -9.06 14.94 -1.39
N ALA A 79 -8.25 14.01 -1.93
CA ALA A 79 -7.17 14.36 -2.83
C ALA A 79 -7.67 15.18 -4.02
N ILE A 80 -8.68 14.70 -4.73
CA ILE A 80 -9.23 15.36 -5.92
C ILE A 80 -10.05 16.62 -5.61
N HIS A 81 -10.48 16.80 -4.37
CA HIS A 81 -11.22 17.98 -3.91
C HIS A 81 -10.35 19.00 -3.17
N GLY A 82 -9.07 19.07 -3.51
CA GLY A 82 -8.15 20.07 -2.98
C GLY A 82 -6.97 19.53 -2.18
N GLY A 83 -7.08 18.31 -1.64
CA GLY A 83 -6.03 17.67 -0.83
C GLY A 83 -4.67 17.57 -1.56
N LEU A 84 -4.69 17.39 -2.88
CA LEU A 84 -3.47 17.38 -3.71
C LEU A 84 -2.64 18.68 -3.61
N GLY A 85 -3.22 19.80 -3.15
CA GLY A 85 -2.47 21.02 -2.84
C GLY A 85 -1.42 20.82 -1.75
N ALA A 86 -1.59 19.82 -0.89
CA ALA A 86 -0.62 19.47 0.14
C ALA A 86 0.59 18.68 -0.39
N LEU A 87 0.55 18.18 -1.62
CA LEU A 87 1.65 17.45 -2.25
C LEU A 87 2.54 18.43 -3.02
N GLN A 88 3.81 18.52 -2.65
CA GLN A 88 4.76 19.49 -3.15
C GLN A 88 6.03 18.84 -3.69
N THR A 89 6.84 19.63 -4.40
CA THR A 89 8.15 19.18 -4.90
C THR A 89 9.06 18.67 -3.76
N GLY A 90 9.55 17.46 -3.93
CA GLY A 90 10.39 16.76 -2.94
C GLY A 90 9.60 15.93 -1.94
N ASP A 91 8.27 15.87 -2.06
CA ASP A 91 7.46 14.91 -1.32
C ASP A 91 7.45 13.53 -2.01
N LEU A 92 7.09 12.51 -1.25
CA LEU A 92 6.84 11.16 -1.74
C LEU A 92 5.36 10.81 -1.58
N LEU A 93 4.70 10.48 -2.69
CA LEU A 93 3.38 9.88 -2.67
C LEU A 93 3.52 8.35 -2.64
N VAL A 94 2.96 7.70 -1.64
CA VAL A 94 2.90 6.24 -1.55
C VAL A 94 1.46 5.80 -1.83
N ILE A 95 1.26 5.11 -2.94
CA ILE A 95 -0.04 4.51 -3.28
C ILE A 95 0.01 3.01 -2.98
N VAL A 96 -0.99 2.53 -2.23
CA VAL A 96 -1.18 1.10 -1.98
C VAL A 96 -2.39 0.60 -2.78
N SER A 97 -2.13 -0.27 -3.75
CA SER A 97 -3.18 -0.88 -4.57
C SER A 97 -2.73 -2.24 -5.08
N ARG A 98 -3.22 -3.32 -4.48
CA ARG A 98 -2.83 -4.68 -4.80
C ARG A 98 -2.83 -4.96 -6.30
N GLY A 99 -3.96 -4.76 -6.97
CA GLY A 99 -4.09 -4.98 -8.41
C GLY A 99 -3.69 -3.78 -9.28
N GLY A 100 -3.43 -2.62 -8.70
CA GLY A 100 -3.03 -1.39 -9.41
C GLY A 100 -4.10 -0.81 -10.36
N LYS A 101 -5.38 -1.18 -10.17
CA LYS A 101 -6.49 -0.82 -11.07
C LYS A 101 -7.56 0.06 -10.43
N THR A 102 -7.35 0.53 -9.21
CA THR A 102 -8.32 1.35 -8.46
C THR A 102 -8.53 2.69 -9.17
N ALA A 103 -9.71 2.88 -9.74
CA ALA A 103 -10.02 4.04 -10.58
C ALA A 103 -9.85 5.38 -9.86
N GLU A 104 -10.21 5.43 -8.58
CA GLU A 104 -10.11 6.63 -7.72
C GLU A 104 -8.66 7.10 -7.51
N LEU A 105 -7.69 6.21 -7.65
CA LEU A 105 -6.27 6.52 -7.46
C LEU A 105 -5.59 7.03 -8.74
N LEU A 106 -6.16 6.78 -9.92
CA LEU A 106 -5.56 7.19 -11.19
C LEU A 106 -5.39 8.72 -11.30
N PRO A 107 -6.42 9.55 -11.00
CA PRO A 107 -6.25 11.01 -11.04
C PRO A 107 -5.24 11.50 -10.00
N VAL A 108 -5.13 10.83 -8.86
CA VAL A 108 -4.15 11.17 -7.81
C VAL A 108 -2.72 10.88 -8.28
N ALA A 109 -2.50 9.70 -8.88
CA ALA A 109 -1.21 9.32 -9.46
C ALA A 109 -0.80 10.25 -10.61
N ALA A 110 -1.71 10.55 -11.53
CA ALA A 110 -1.46 11.47 -12.64
C ALA A 110 -1.07 12.88 -12.16
N ALA A 111 -1.70 13.38 -11.11
CA ALA A 111 -1.41 14.69 -10.55
C ALA A 111 -0.06 14.77 -9.83
N CYS A 112 0.48 13.64 -9.34
CA CYS A 112 1.76 13.58 -8.66
C CYS A 112 2.91 14.03 -9.55
N ALA A 113 3.01 13.48 -10.76
CA ALA A 113 4.05 13.82 -11.73
C ALA A 113 4.10 15.32 -12.04
N GLY A 114 2.94 15.97 -12.20
CA GLY A 114 2.84 17.41 -12.47
C GLY A 114 3.26 18.31 -11.29
N ARG A 115 3.51 17.75 -10.11
CA ARG A 115 3.89 18.51 -8.89
C ARG A 115 5.34 18.36 -8.48
N GLY A 116 6.14 17.59 -9.23
CA GLY A 116 7.53 17.32 -8.89
C GLY A 116 7.70 16.47 -7.62
N ALA A 117 6.67 15.73 -7.23
CA ALA A 117 6.72 14.68 -6.22
C ALA A 117 7.01 13.33 -6.89
N ARG A 118 7.62 12.40 -6.16
CA ARG A 118 7.84 11.02 -6.64
C ARG A 118 6.69 10.13 -6.19
N LEU A 119 6.39 9.09 -6.99
CA LEU A 119 5.37 8.11 -6.68
C LEU A 119 6.00 6.73 -6.42
N LEU A 120 5.80 6.20 -5.21
CA LEU A 120 6.05 4.80 -4.86
C LEU A 120 4.72 4.03 -4.92
N LEU A 121 4.66 3.01 -5.77
CA LEU A 121 3.50 2.13 -5.89
C LEU A 121 3.76 0.79 -5.19
N VAL A 122 2.96 0.51 -4.15
CA VAL A 122 2.92 -0.79 -3.47
C VAL A 122 1.86 -1.65 -4.15
N THR A 123 2.29 -2.69 -4.90
CA THR A 123 1.41 -3.48 -5.75
C THR A 123 1.96 -4.89 -6.02
N GLU A 124 1.11 -5.82 -6.43
CA GLU A 124 1.53 -7.11 -7.02
C GLU A 124 1.56 -7.08 -8.55
N ASN A 125 1.14 -5.97 -9.19
CA ASN A 125 0.94 -5.89 -10.64
C ASN A 125 1.64 -4.67 -11.26
N HIS A 126 2.86 -4.87 -11.71
CA HIS A 126 3.69 -3.85 -12.37
C HIS A 126 3.22 -3.49 -13.81
N ALA A 127 2.27 -4.23 -14.38
CA ALA A 127 1.67 -3.92 -15.67
C ALA A 127 0.28 -3.26 -15.53
N SER A 128 0.01 -2.67 -14.37
CA SER A 128 -1.28 -2.04 -14.07
C SER A 128 -1.37 -0.59 -14.57
N PRO A 129 -2.59 -0.03 -14.67
CA PRO A 129 -2.75 1.39 -15.03
C PRO A 129 -2.04 2.35 -14.07
N LEU A 130 -1.96 2.06 -12.77
CA LEU A 130 -1.23 2.89 -11.81
C LEU A 130 0.29 2.81 -12.01
N ALA A 131 0.80 1.66 -12.48
CA ALA A 131 2.22 1.47 -12.74
C ALA A 131 2.79 2.46 -13.77
N ALA A 132 1.96 2.94 -14.70
CA ALA A 132 2.38 3.93 -15.70
C ALA A 132 2.79 5.29 -15.09
N TYR A 133 2.44 5.55 -13.84
CA TYR A 133 2.76 6.79 -13.11
C TYR A 133 3.82 6.60 -12.03
N ALA A 134 4.23 5.36 -11.76
CA ALA A 134 5.14 5.05 -10.66
C ALA A 134 6.59 5.33 -11.04
N ASP A 135 7.31 6.02 -10.16
CA ASP A 135 8.76 6.18 -10.21
C ASP A 135 9.48 5.02 -9.52
N LEU A 136 8.82 4.42 -8.55
CA LEU A 136 9.32 3.34 -7.70
C LEU A 136 8.23 2.30 -7.46
N PHE A 137 8.67 1.09 -7.25
CA PHE A 137 7.81 -0.03 -6.88
C PHE A 137 8.22 -0.62 -5.54
N LEU A 138 7.24 -1.16 -4.84
CA LEU A 138 7.44 -2.13 -3.76
C LEU A 138 6.48 -3.29 -4.01
N THR A 139 7.04 -4.43 -4.37
CA THR A 139 6.25 -5.62 -4.67
C THR A 139 5.63 -6.18 -3.40
N MET A 140 4.30 -6.19 -3.37
CA MET A 140 3.50 -6.85 -2.36
C MET A 140 2.73 -8.00 -3.02
N LYS A 141 3.10 -9.22 -2.70
CA LYS A 141 2.48 -10.42 -3.29
C LYS A 141 2.04 -11.39 -2.21
N ILE A 142 0.86 -11.96 -2.38
CA ILE A 142 0.36 -13.07 -1.57
C ILE A 142 -0.12 -14.20 -2.47
N GLY A 143 -0.13 -15.42 -1.95
CA GLY A 143 -0.68 -16.59 -2.64
C GLY A 143 -2.20 -16.62 -2.55
N ARG A 144 -2.76 -16.33 -1.35
CA ARG A 144 -4.21 -16.34 -1.11
C ARG A 144 -4.63 -15.51 0.09
N GLU A 145 -5.91 -15.10 0.07
CA GLU A 145 -6.58 -14.59 1.26
C GLU A 145 -7.05 -15.73 2.17
N SER A 146 -7.28 -15.45 3.44
CA SER A 146 -7.71 -16.47 4.41
C SER A 146 -9.21 -16.71 4.43
N ASP A 147 -9.99 -15.87 3.74
CA ASP A 147 -11.43 -16.04 3.64
C ASP A 147 -11.85 -17.12 2.64
N LYS A 148 -13.06 -17.64 2.83
CA LYS A 148 -13.63 -18.75 2.04
C LYS A 148 -13.63 -18.50 0.53
N PHE A 149 -13.77 -17.25 0.12
CA PHE A 149 -13.93 -16.86 -1.28
C PHE A 149 -12.65 -16.31 -1.91
N ASN A 150 -11.56 -16.24 -1.14
CA ASN A 150 -10.29 -15.61 -1.56
C ASN A 150 -10.50 -14.16 -2.06
N TYR A 151 -11.36 -13.42 -1.40
CA TYR A 151 -11.80 -12.10 -1.85
C TYR A 151 -11.55 -10.98 -0.82
N MET A 152 -11.82 -11.26 0.46
CA MET A 152 -11.63 -10.26 1.52
C MET A 152 -10.16 -10.05 1.81
N ALA A 153 -9.74 -8.79 1.90
CA ALA A 153 -8.36 -8.46 2.24
C ALA A 153 -8.06 -8.85 3.70
N THR A 154 -7.46 -10.01 3.87
CA THR A 154 -7.00 -10.60 5.13
C THR A 154 -5.47 -10.72 5.10
N SER A 155 -4.93 -11.72 4.43
CA SER A 155 -3.48 -11.91 4.26
C SER A 155 -2.83 -10.71 3.56
N SER A 156 -3.45 -10.16 2.51
CA SER A 156 -2.95 -8.97 1.82
C SER A 156 -2.86 -7.75 2.74
N PHE A 157 -3.79 -7.61 3.69
CA PHE A 157 -3.75 -6.54 4.67
C PHE A 157 -2.56 -6.70 5.63
N ILE A 158 -2.39 -7.90 6.20
CA ILE A 158 -1.31 -8.20 7.14
C ILE A 158 0.07 -7.99 6.49
N VAL A 159 0.23 -8.44 5.25
CA VAL A 159 1.49 -8.28 4.50
C VAL A 159 1.79 -6.81 4.17
N THR A 160 0.77 -5.96 4.08
CA THR A 160 0.92 -4.54 3.75
C THR A 160 1.24 -3.66 4.97
N VAL A 161 0.83 -4.08 6.16
CA VAL A 161 0.97 -3.31 7.42
C VAL A 161 2.31 -3.54 8.09
#